data_d29151e6b235a55fa52ce51a5a1917da
#
_entry.id   d29151e6b235a55fa52ce51a5a1917da
#
_cell.length_a   1.000
_cell.length_b   1.000
_cell.length_c   1.000
_cell.angle_alpha   90.00
_cell.angle_beta   90.00
_cell.angle_gamma   90.00
#
_symmetry.space_group_name_H-M   'P 1'
#
loop_
_entity.id
_entity.type
_entity.pdbx_description
1 polymer ?
#
loop_
_entity_poly.entity_id
_entity_poly.type
_entity_poly.pdbx_seq_one_letter_code
_entity_poly.pdbx_strand_id
1 'polypeptide(L)'
;MVVVLLMIGLIYQFSGCAEGPLWRTGQYSPWVRNKWAEEEKIADTLFTRKRRMESVVAQATNSSIDVQEEAALALSDIIFRDKVLLMRLHAVKLLGRLNSPTSVETLAKASRDNDKEIRLAAITALKMVSPDAAVPQLQEIIGSDTDIDVRLAATEALGNFPGRSSVEALSLSLNDRDPALQVRAAESLQRVTGEPLGRNIVAWQEYVGSNVVATPNKVIGQGSASRTANSVPEASGDFR
;
A
#
# COMPACT_ATOMS: atom_id res chain seq x y z
N MET A 1 -47.54 -37.25 24.31
CA MET A 1 -46.31 -37.41 25.10
C MET A 1 -45.09 -37.75 24.25
N VAL A 2 -45.17 -38.57 23.22
CA VAL A 2 -44.02 -38.93 22.36
C VAL A 2 -43.50 -37.80 21.48
N VAL A 3 -44.33 -36.90 20.98
CA VAL A 3 -43.96 -35.78 20.13
C VAL A 3 -43.15 -34.70 20.90
N VAL A 4 -43.48 -34.51 22.19
CA VAL A 4 -42.76 -33.55 23.05
C VAL A 4 -41.35 -34.05 23.42
N LEU A 5 -41.20 -35.36 23.60
CA LEU A 5 -39.88 -35.98 23.85
C LEU A 5 -39.00 -35.98 22.61
N LEU A 6 -39.58 -36.09 21.41
CA LEU A 6 -38.84 -35.96 20.14
C LEU A 6 -38.36 -34.51 19.89
N MET A 7 -39.14 -33.49 20.27
CA MET A 7 -38.76 -32.10 20.17
C MET A 7 -37.67 -31.72 21.18
N ILE A 8 -37.72 -32.29 22.41
CA ILE A 8 -36.69 -32.08 23.43
C ILE A 8 -35.38 -32.77 23.02
N GLY A 9 -35.43 -33.98 22.41
CA GLY A 9 -34.26 -34.66 21.87
C GLY A 9 -33.56 -33.90 20.72
N LEU A 10 -34.33 -33.22 19.86
CA LEU A 10 -33.80 -32.37 18.80
C LEU A 10 -33.11 -31.10 19.37
N ILE A 11 -33.58 -30.55 20.48
CA ILE A 11 -32.96 -29.37 21.10
C ILE A 11 -31.61 -29.73 21.75
N TYR A 12 -31.48 -30.93 22.30
CA TYR A 12 -30.20 -31.39 22.90
C TYR A 12 -29.14 -31.78 21.87
N GLN A 13 -29.50 -32.09 20.63
CA GLN A 13 -28.51 -32.39 19.57
C GLN A 13 -27.84 -31.12 19.01
N PHE A 14 -28.39 -29.94 19.25
CA PHE A 14 -27.81 -28.67 18.78
C PHE A 14 -26.88 -27.96 19.76
N SER A 15 -26.77 -28.46 21.00
CA SER A 15 -25.92 -27.82 22.03
C SER A 15 -24.44 -28.25 21.99
N GLY A 16 -24.03 -29.09 21.01
CA GLY A 16 -22.69 -29.66 20.95
C GLY A 16 -21.76 -29.14 19.86
N CYS A 17 -22.14 -28.12 19.09
CA CYS A 17 -21.35 -27.66 17.93
C CYS A 17 -20.66 -26.32 18.15
N ALA A 18 -19.87 -26.19 19.23
CA ALA A 18 -18.97 -25.04 19.37
C ALA A 18 -17.77 -25.10 18.39
N GLU A 19 -17.51 -26.27 17.76
CA GLU A 19 -16.36 -26.49 16.87
C GLU A 19 -16.71 -27.07 15.49
N GLY A 20 -18.00 -27.16 15.11
CA GLY A 20 -18.46 -27.71 13.83
C GLY A 20 -18.49 -26.69 12.69
N PRO A 21 -18.72 -27.13 11.42
CA PRO A 21 -18.77 -26.23 10.25
C PRO A 21 -19.89 -25.17 10.33
N LEU A 22 -20.82 -25.29 11.28
CA LEU A 22 -21.90 -24.34 11.52
C LEU A 22 -21.56 -23.24 12.53
N TRP A 23 -20.36 -23.21 13.11
CA TRP A 23 -19.95 -22.16 14.04
C TRP A 23 -20.04 -20.75 13.40
N ARG A 24 -19.83 -20.63 12.09
CA ARG A 24 -19.97 -19.38 11.34
C ARG A 24 -21.40 -18.84 11.30
N THR A 25 -22.42 -19.70 11.39
CA THR A 25 -23.82 -19.26 11.37
C THR A 25 -24.26 -18.68 12.70
N GLY A 26 -23.64 -19.06 13.80
CA GLY A 26 -23.88 -18.50 15.13
C GLY A 26 -23.63 -16.99 15.20
N GLN A 27 -22.65 -16.47 14.47
CA GLN A 27 -22.35 -15.03 14.41
C GLN A 27 -23.49 -14.18 13.83
N TYR A 28 -24.41 -14.79 13.05
CA TYR A 28 -25.59 -14.11 12.48
C TYR A 28 -26.82 -14.18 13.38
N SER A 29 -26.77 -14.97 14.45
CA SER A 29 -27.86 -15.03 15.43
C SER A 29 -28.00 -13.69 16.16
N PRO A 30 -29.18 -13.08 16.21
CA PRO A 30 -29.41 -11.84 16.97
C PRO A 30 -29.03 -11.97 18.43
N TRP A 31 -29.18 -13.15 19.01
CA TRP A 31 -28.89 -13.45 20.41
C TRP A 31 -27.38 -13.44 20.70
N VAL A 32 -26.59 -14.04 19.80
CA VAL A 32 -25.12 -14.01 19.89
C VAL A 32 -24.58 -12.60 19.70
N ARG A 33 -25.15 -11.84 18.76
CA ARG A 33 -24.77 -10.43 18.54
C ARG A 33 -25.08 -9.56 19.75
N ASN A 34 -26.22 -9.76 20.39
CA ASN A 34 -26.57 -8.99 21.59
C ASN A 34 -25.62 -9.31 22.74
N LYS A 35 -25.27 -10.59 22.93
CA LYS A 35 -24.27 -11.00 23.92
C LYS A 35 -22.90 -10.37 23.66
N TRP A 36 -22.43 -10.39 22.44
CA TRP A 36 -21.17 -9.73 22.08
C TRP A 36 -21.23 -8.22 22.28
N ALA A 37 -22.36 -7.57 21.94
CA ALA A 37 -22.54 -6.15 22.18
C ALA A 37 -22.56 -5.78 23.69
N GLU A 38 -22.96 -6.68 24.55
CA GLU A 38 -22.85 -6.50 26.01
C GLU A 38 -21.41 -6.71 26.52
N GLU A 39 -20.72 -7.72 25.99
CA GLU A 39 -19.29 -7.96 26.28
C GLU A 39 -18.41 -6.80 25.82
N GLU A 40 -18.70 -6.21 24.64
CA GLU A 40 -18.03 -5.01 24.12
C GLU A 40 -18.16 -3.78 25.03
N LYS A 41 -19.24 -3.68 25.82
CA LYS A 41 -19.40 -2.58 26.79
C LYS A 41 -18.51 -2.72 28.02
N ILE A 42 -18.06 -3.94 28.29
CA ILE A 42 -17.31 -4.31 29.51
C ILE A 42 -15.80 -4.39 29.21
N ALA A 43 -15.42 -4.81 28.01
CA ALA A 43 -14.02 -5.00 27.61
C ALA A 43 -13.68 -4.25 26.33
N ASP A 44 -12.59 -3.50 26.33
CA ASP A 44 -12.05 -2.85 25.13
C ASP A 44 -11.35 -3.90 24.24
N THR A 45 -12.16 -4.62 23.45
CA THR A 45 -11.68 -5.69 22.58
C THR A 45 -10.85 -5.14 21.43
N LEU A 46 -10.04 -6.00 20.79
CA LEU A 46 -9.29 -5.62 19.56
C LEU A 46 -10.22 -5.10 18.46
N PHE A 47 -11.43 -5.64 18.39
CA PHE A 47 -12.42 -5.21 17.40
C PHE A 47 -12.94 -3.79 17.69
N THR A 48 -13.28 -3.47 18.94
CA THR A 48 -13.74 -2.13 19.34
C THR A 48 -12.63 -1.10 19.19
N ARG A 49 -11.39 -1.44 19.54
CA ARG A 49 -10.22 -0.58 19.35
C ARG A 49 -9.99 -0.29 17.86
N LYS A 50 -10.06 -1.30 17.00
CA LYS A 50 -9.93 -1.16 15.55
C LYS A 50 -11.02 -0.25 14.98
N ARG A 51 -12.30 -0.48 15.32
CA ARG A 51 -13.42 0.36 14.88
C ARG A 51 -13.28 1.82 15.33
N ARG A 52 -12.80 2.05 16.55
CA ARG A 52 -12.54 3.40 17.06
C ARG A 52 -11.49 4.11 16.23
N MET A 53 -10.37 3.46 15.92
CA MET A 53 -9.35 4.04 15.03
C MET A 53 -9.91 4.36 13.65
N GLU A 54 -10.65 3.43 13.04
CA GLU A 54 -11.29 3.64 11.73
C GLU A 54 -12.28 4.82 11.75
N SER A 55 -13.07 4.96 12.82
CA SER A 55 -14.02 6.06 12.99
C SER A 55 -13.31 7.41 13.10
N VAL A 56 -12.26 7.50 13.91
CA VAL A 56 -11.47 8.73 14.07
C VAL A 56 -10.86 9.16 12.75
N VAL A 57 -10.23 8.22 12.02
CA VAL A 57 -9.61 8.52 10.73
C VAL A 57 -10.65 8.89 9.67
N ALA A 58 -11.80 8.22 9.63
CA ALA A 58 -12.87 8.54 8.68
C ALA A 58 -13.43 9.96 8.91
N GLN A 59 -13.52 10.41 10.14
CA GLN A 59 -13.89 11.78 10.47
C GLN A 59 -12.79 12.78 10.12
N ALA A 60 -11.53 12.45 10.43
CA ALA A 60 -10.39 13.33 10.19
C ALA A 60 -10.09 13.53 8.71
N THR A 61 -10.23 12.50 7.86
CA THR A 61 -9.85 12.53 6.43
C THR A 61 -10.50 13.67 5.65
N ASN A 62 -11.72 14.06 6.03
CA ASN A 62 -12.46 15.15 5.38
C ASN A 62 -12.50 16.44 6.22
N SER A 63 -11.70 16.51 7.28
CA SER A 63 -11.65 17.66 8.21
C SER A 63 -10.44 18.56 7.92
N SER A 64 -10.29 19.61 8.72
CA SER A 64 -9.13 20.51 8.64
C SER A 64 -7.82 19.79 8.91
N ILE A 65 -6.73 20.41 8.49
CA ILE A 65 -5.37 19.86 8.69
C ILE A 65 -5.07 19.62 10.18
N ASP A 66 -5.55 20.48 11.07
CA ASP A 66 -5.33 20.35 12.51
C ASP A 66 -5.97 19.08 13.07
N VAL A 67 -7.18 18.73 12.62
CA VAL A 67 -7.87 17.49 13.03
C VAL A 67 -7.16 16.26 12.46
N GLN A 68 -6.64 16.35 11.23
CA GLN A 68 -5.83 15.26 10.66
C GLN A 68 -4.52 15.09 11.40
N GLU A 69 -3.90 16.17 11.85
CA GLU A 69 -2.68 16.16 12.64
C GLU A 69 -2.90 15.50 14.01
N GLU A 70 -3.99 15.85 14.71
CA GLU A 70 -4.36 15.21 15.98
C GLU A 70 -4.59 13.71 15.81
N ALA A 71 -5.31 13.29 14.76
CA ALA A 71 -5.52 11.90 14.45
C ALA A 71 -4.20 11.17 14.12
N ALA A 72 -3.28 11.81 13.40
CA ALA A 72 -1.98 11.27 13.06
C ALA A 72 -1.10 11.07 14.32
N LEU A 73 -1.10 12.03 15.25
CA LEU A 73 -0.42 11.92 16.54
C LEU A 73 -0.95 10.73 17.36
N ALA A 74 -2.27 10.57 17.43
CA ALA A 74 -2.90 9.44 18.13
C ALA A 74 -2.51 8.09 17.51
N LEU A 75 -2.48 7.99 16.16
CA LEU A 75 -2.03 6.78 15.47
C LEU A 75 -0.54 6.53 15.68
N SER A 76 0.28 7.57 15.69
CA SER A 76 1.73 7.47 15.95
C SER A 76 2.01 6.84 17.31
N ASP A 77 1.26 7.24 18.35
CA ASP A 77 1.39 6.63 19.68
C ASP A 77 1.07 5.13 19.66
N ILE A 78 0.02 4.72 18.97
CA ILE A 78 -0.33 3.30 18.80
C ILE A 78 0.77 2.55 18.04
N ILE A 79 1.29 3.10 16.94
CA ILE A 79 2.33 2.46 16.12
C ILE A 79 3.57 2.12 16.94
N PHE A 80 4.01 3.02 17.81
CA PHE A 80 5.28 2.84 18.51
C PHE A 80 5.15 2.26 19.93
N ARG A 81 3.97 2.31 20.55
CA ARG A 81 3.78 1.90 21.96
C ARG A 81 2.85 0.72 22.17
N ASP A 82 1.97 0.41 21.21
CA ASP A 82 1.05 -0.71 21.40
C ASP A 82 1.79 -2.05 21.39
N LYS A 83 1.43 -2.92 22.33
CA LYS A 83 2.03 -4.26 22.44
C LYS A 83 1.49 -5.24 21.41
N VAL A 84 0.34 -4.93 20.80
CA VAL A 84 -0.34 -5.80 19.85
C VAL A 84 0.07 -5.43 18.43
N LEU A 85 0.85 -6.26 17.76
CA LEU A 85 1.32 -6.03 16.40
C LEU A 85 0.16 -5.71 15.44
N LEU A 86 -0.97 -6.42 15.55
CA LEU A 86 -2.14 -6.18 14.71
C LEU A 86 -2.68 -4.75 14.83
N MET A 87 -2.63 -4.14 16.02
CA MET A 87 -3.04 -2.76 16.23
C MET A 87 -2.04 -1.79 15.59
N ARG A 88 -0.76 -2.05 15.76
CA ARG A 88 0.31 -1.27 15.11
C ARG A 88 0.18 -1.29 13.59
N LEU A 89 0.03 -2.47 12.99
CA LEU A 89 -0.19 -2.65 11.54
C LEU A 89 -1.43 -1.90 11.05
N HIS A 90 -2.51 -1.99 11.80
CA HIS A 90 -3.74 -1.31 11.43
C HIS A 90 -3.60 0.22 11.50
N ALA A 91 -2.93 0.72 12.53
CA ALA A 91 -2.65 2.15 12.68
C ALA A 91 -1.76 2.69 11.53
N VAL A 92 -0.70 1.95 11.13
CA VAL A 92 0.14 2.32 9.96
C VAL A 92 -0.70 2.42 8.69
N LYS A 93 -1.57 1.43 8.43
CA LYS A 93 -2.45 1.43 7.26
C LYS A 93 -3.40 2.63 7.25
N LEU A 94 -3.95 3.00 8.39
CA LEU A 94 -4.87 4.13 8.51
C LEU A 94 -4.13 5.47 8.35
N LEU A 95 -2.90 5.56 8.83
CA LEU A 95 -2.08 6.76 8.76
C LEU A 95 -1.85 7.24 7.31
N GLY A 96 -1.68 6.33 6.36
CA GLY A 96 -1.54 6.67 4.94
C GLY A 96 -2.78 7.35 4.31
N ARG A 97 -3.91 7.39 5.03
CA ARG A 97 -5.14 8.08 4.58
C ARG A 97 -5.22 9.53 5.04
N LEU A 98 -4.32 9.94 5.92
CA LEU A 98 -4.26 11.30 6.46
C LEU A 98 -3.21 12.10 5.68
N ASN A 99 -3.58 13.33 5.30
CA ASN A 99 -2.68 14.22 4.59
C ASN A 99 -2.11 15.27 5.56
N SER A 100 -1.28 14.82 6.50
CA SER A 100 -0.65 15.67 7.51
C SER A 100 0.88 15.48 7.53
N PRO A 101 1.66 16.52 7.93
CA PRO A 101 3.10 16.38 8.10
C PRO A 101 3.50 15.27 9.07
N THR A 102 2.79 15.13 10.19
CA THR A 102 3.01 14.05 11.15
C THR A 102 2.77 12.67 10.56
N SER A 103 1.81 12.53 9.63
CA SER A 103 1.59 11.25 8.93
C SER A 103 2.83 10.83 8.16
N VAL A 104 3.42 11.74 7.38
CA VAL A 104 4.64 11.48 6.58
C VAL A 104 5.81 11.14 7.48
N GLU A 105 6.05 11.94 8.53
CA GLU A 105 7.14 11.70 9.49
C GLU A 105 6.98 10.36 10.21
N THR A 106 5.77 10.03 10.63
CA THR A 106 5.49 8.77 11.32
C THR A 106 5.67 7.57 10.39
N LEU A 107 5.24 7.66 9.11
CA LEU A 107 5.48 6.62 8.11
C LEU A 107 6.97 6.44 7.82
N ALA A 108 7.73 7.53 7.75
CA ALA A 108 9.18 7.48 7.61
C ALA A 108 9.87 6.79 8.80
N LYS A 109 9.38 6.98 10.03
CA LYS A 109 9.86 6.24 11.20
C LYS A 109 9.42 4.78 11.17
N ALA A 110 8.17 4.49 10.82
CA ALA A 110 7.64 3.13 10.73
C ALA A 110 8.33 2.30 9.64
N SER A 111 8.83 2.93 8.58
CA SER A 111 9.62 2.24 7.55
C SER A 111 11.00 1.77 8.01
N ARG A 112 11.42 2.18 9.21
CA ARG A 112 12.66 1.73 9.88
C ARG A 112 12.39 0.92 11.15
N ASP A 113 11.15 0.45 11.32
CA ASP A 113 10.77 -0.37 12.49
C ASP A 113 11.55 -1.69 12.52
N ASN A 114 11.78 -2.23 13.72
CA ASN A 114 12.43 -3.54 13.88
C ASN A 114 11.61 -4.67 13.26
N ASP A 115 10.28 -4.54 13.27
CA ASP A 115 9.37 -5.51 12.71
C ASP A 115 9.22 -5.33 11.20
N LYS A 116 9.58 -6.35 10.43
CA LYS A 116 9.48 -6.37 8.96
C LYS A 116 8.06 -6.05 8.48
N GLU A 117 7.04 -6.58 9.16
CA GLU A 117 5.65 -6.38 8.77
C GLU A 117 5.23 -4.91 8.91
N ILE A 118 5.74 -4.21 9.91
CA ILE A 118 5.52 -2.76 10.07
C ILE A 118 6.21 -1.98 8.94
N ARG A 119 7.45 -2.36 8.57
CA ARG A 119 8.16 -1.71 7.45
C ARG A 119 7.40 -1.89 6.13
N LEU A 120 6.92 -3.10 5.83
CA LEU A 120 6.10 -3.40 4.64
C LEU A 120 4.76 -2.65 4.65
N ALA A 121 4.12 -2.55 5.81
CA ALA A 121 2.90 -1.77 5.97
C ALA A 121 3.14 -0.27 5.73
N ALA A 122 4.27 0.27 6.21
CA ALA A 122 4.66 1.66 5.98
C ALA A 122 4.88 1.94 4.49
N ILE A 123 5.57 1.06 3.75
CA ILE A 123 5.73 1.16 2.29
C ILE A 123 4.36 1.19 1.59
N THR A 124 3.44 0.33 2.03
CA THR A 124 2.09 0.29 1.47
C THR A 124 1.32 1.59 1.74
N ALA A 125 1.47 2.17 2.93
CA ALA A 125 0.85 3.44 3.30
C ALA A 125 1.49 4.63 2.55
N LEU A 126 2.80 4.62 2.33
CA LEU A 126 3.51 5.63 1.55
C LEU A 126 2.99 5.75 0.10
N LYS A 127 2.39 4.70 -0.47
CA LYS A 127 1.76 4.78 -1.81
C LYS A 127 0.54 5.71 -1.85
N MET A 128 0.00 6.10 -0.70
CA MET A 128 -1.18 6.97 -0.58
C MET A 128 -0.85 8.44 -0.32
N VAL A 129 0.41 8.76 -0.01
CA VAL A 129 0.85 10.15 0.22
C VAL A 129 1.41 10.78 -1.07
N SER A 130 1.67 12.09 -1.03
CA SER A 130 2.19 12.81 -2.20
C SER A 130 3.54 12.26 -2.68
N PRO A 131 3.85 12.31 -3.99
CA PRO A 131 5.12 11.84 -4.54
C PRO A 131 6.33 12.49 -3.89
N ASP A 132 6.26 13.80 -3.62
CA ASP A 132 7.35 14.57 -3.02
C ASP A 132 7.73 14.08 -1.62
N ALA A 133 6.75 13.55 -0.89
CA ALA A 133 6.97 12.97 0.43
C ALA A 133 7.35 11.48 0.37
N ALA A 134 6.75 10.72 -0.55
CA ALA A 134 6.92 9.26 -0.63
C ALA A 134 8.24 8.85 -1.27
N VAL A 135 8.62 9.48 -2.40
CA VAL A 135 9.76 9.04 -3.22
C VAL A 135 11.08 9.06 -2.44
N PRO A 136 11.43 10.12 -1.68
CA PRO A 136 12.67 10.13 -0.89
C PRO A 136 12.71 9.00 0.17
N GLN A 137 11.58 8.71 0.81
CA GLN A 137 11.50 7.65 1.81
C GLN A 137 11.67 6.26 1.19
N LEU A 138 11.01 6.01 0.05
CA LEU A 138 11.14 4.75 -0.70
C LEU A 138 12.56 4.56 -1.23
N GLN A 139 13.19 5.63 -1.70
CA GLN A 139 14.59 5.61 -2.14
C GLN A 139 15.54 5.23 -1.01
N GLU A 140 15.34 5.79 0.18
CA GLU A 140 16.15 5.47 1.35
C GLU A 140 16.00 3.99 1.75
N ILE A 141 14.76 3.45 1.75
CA ILE A 141 14.50 2.03 2.04
C ILE A 141 15.26 1.12 1.07
N ILE A 142 15.23 1.43 -0.23
CA ILE A 142 15.96 0.64 -1.25
C ILE A 142 17.46 0.62 -0.95
N GLY A 143 18.02 1.74 -0.53
CA GLY A 143 19.46 1.86 -0.28
C GLY A 143 19.92 1.29 1.07
N SER A 144 19.05 1.16 2.05
CA SER A 144 19.45 0.90 3.44
C SER A 144 18.82 -0.33 4.10
N ASP A 145 17.66 -0.83 3.63
CA ASP A 145 17.04 -1.98 4.27
C ASP A 145 17.81 -3.27 3.98
N THR A 146 18.00 -4.08 5.02
CA THR A 146 18.73 -5.34 4.92
C THR A 146 17.86 -6.48 4.37
N ASP A 147 16.54 -6.36 4.45
CA ASP A 147 15.59 -7.37 3.99
C ASP A 147 15.24 -7.15 2.52
N ILE A 148 15.45 -8.17 1.71
CA ILE A 148 15.23 -8.13 0.26
C ILE A 148 13.74 -7.89 -0.09
N ASP A 149 12.80 -8.45 0.68
CA ASP A 149 11.37 -8.29 0.40
C ASP A 149 10.93 -6.84 0.64
N VAL A 150 11.52 -6.18 1.64
CA VAL A 150 11.27 -4.76 1.93
C VAL A 150 11.81 -3.88 0.80
N ARG A 151 13.02 -4.15 0.30
CA ARG A 151 13.61 -3.44 -0.84
C ARG A 151 12.82 -3.67 -2.12
N LEU A 152 12.34 -4.89 -2.38
CA LEU A 152 11.47 -5.22 -3.51
C LEU A 152 10.13 -4.48 -3.43
N ALA A 153 9.52 -4.43 -2.25
CA ALA A 153 8.27 -3.71 -2.04
C ALA A 153 8.43 -2.20 -2.26
N ALA A 154 9.53 -1.60 -1.79
CA ALA A 154 9.83 -0.19 -2.02
C ALA A 154 10.09 0.12 -3.50
N THR A 155 10.83 -0.76 -4.20
CA THR A 155 11.06 -0.66 -5.65
C THR A 155 9.75 -0.74 -6.43
N GLU A 156 8.84 -1.62 -6.03
CA GLU A 156 7.50 -1.72 -6.63
C GLU A 156 6.66 -0.48 -6.35
N ALA A 157 6.70 0.03 -5.12
CA ALA A 157 5.95 1.20 -4.71
C ALA A 157 6.33 2.45 -5.53
N LEU A 158 7.61 2.65 -5.84
CA LEU A 158 8.07 3.73 -6.72
C LEU A 158 7.43 3.71 -8.11
N GLY A 159 7.06 2.54 -8.61
CA GLY A 159 6.35 2.39 -9.88
C GLY A 159 4.95 3.01 -9.91
N ASN A 160 4.42 3.50 -8.78
CA ASN A 160 3.14 4.21 -8.72
C ASN A 160 3.30 5.75 -8.85
N PHE A 161 4.52 6.25 -8.81
CA PHE A 161 4.79 7.69 -8.84
C PHE A 161 5.44 8.06 -10.16
N PRO A 162 4.69 8.65 -11.11
CA PRO A 162 5.28 9.12 -12.36
C PRO A 162 6.22 10.31 -12.09
N GLY A 163 7.28 10.40 -12.87
CA GLY A 163 8.19 11.54 -12.80
C GLY A 163 9.67 11.14 -12.68
N ARG A 164 10.51 12.16 -12.84
CA ARG A 164 11.96 12.01 -12.89
C ARG A 164 12.55 11.46 -11.59
N SER A 165 12.09 11.97 -10.43
CA SER A 165 12.58 11.54 -9.13
C SER A 165 12.40 10.05 -8.88
N SER A 166 11.29 9.48 -9.36
CA SER A 166 11.04 8.03 -9.28
C SER A 166 11.98 7.24 -10.19
N VAL A 167 12.29 7.74 -11.39
CA VAL A 167 13.25 7.12 -12.30
C VAL A 167 14.65 7.13 -11.69
N GLU A 168 15.05 8.25 -11.08
CA GLU A 168 16.32 8.37 -10.36
C GLU A 168 16.39 7.40 -9.18
N ALA A 169 15.35 7.31 -8.38
CA ALA A 169 15.29 6.37 -7.25
C ALA A 169 15.32 4.90 -7.71
N LEU A 170 14.61 4.56 -8.80
CA LEU A 170 14.61 3.22 -9.38
C LEU A 170 15.96 2.80 -9.96
N SER A 171 16.81 3.76 -10.34
CA SER A 171 18.16 3.45 -10.81
C SER A 171 19.01 2.74 -9.78
N LEU A 172 18.76 2.94 -8.49
CA LEU A 172 19.44 2.22 -7.40
C LEU A 172 19.16 0.71 -7.48
N SER A 173 17.87 0.34 -7.59
CA SER A 173 17.49 -1.07 -7.75
C SER A 173 17.93 -1.66 -9.08
N LEU A 174 17.95 -0.86 -10.15
CA LEU A 174 18.39 -1.30 -11.49
C LEU A 174 19.88 -1.65 -11.51
N ASN A 175 20.69 -0.99 -10.68
CA ASN A 175 22.13 -1.21 -10.55
C ASN A 175 22.49 -2.09 -9.36
N ASP A 176 21.50 -2.69 -8.69
CA ASP A 176 21.74 -3.59 -7.56
C ASP A 176 22.37 -4.90 -8.02
N ARG A 177 23.02 -5.62 -7.10
CA ARG A 177 23.61 -6.93 -7.35
C ARG A 177 22.57 -8.05 -7.42
N ASP A 178 21.39 -7.84 -6.83
CA ASP A 178 20.31 -8.82 -6.81
C ASP A 178 19.48 -8.76 -8.10
N PRO A 179 19.44 -9.83 -8.90
CA PRO A 179 18.66 -9.86 -10.13
C PRO A 179 17.16 -9.63 -9.94
N ALA A 180 16.60 -9.99 -8.77
CA ALA A 180 15.17 -9.77 -8.49
C ALA A 180 14.86 -8.26 -8.37
N LEU A 181 15.76 -7.49 -7.75
CA LEU A 181 15.65 -6.03 -7.69
C LEU A 181 15.79 -5.40 -9.06
N GLN A 182 16.73 -5.85 -9.88
CA GLN A 182 16.90 -5.34 -11.25
C GLN A 182 15.63 -5.55 -12.08
N VAL A 183 15.06 -6.76 -12.03
CA VAL A 183 13.82 -7.08 -12.76
C VAL A 183 12.65 -6.24 -12.23
N ARG A 184 12.51 -6.11 -10.90
CA ARG A 184 11.47 -5.29 -10.30
C ARG A 184 11.60 -3.82 -10.67
N ALA A 185 12.83 -3.30 -10.74
CA ALA A 185 13.12 -1.95 -11.19
C ALA A 185 12.72 -1.74 -12.66
N ALA A 186 13.05 -2.68 -13.55
CA ALA A 186 12.66 -2.63 -14.96
C ALA A 186 11.13 -2.58 -15.13
N GLU A 187 10.39 -3.43 -14.39
CA GLU A 187 8.93 -3.44 -14.39
C GLU A 187 8.33 -2.12 -13.85
N SER A 188 8.95 -1.55 -12.82
CA SER A 188 8.52 -0.27 -12.24
C SER A 188 8.86 0.90 -13.16
N LEU A 189 10.04 0.91 -13.79
CA LEU A 189 10.42 1.90 -14.80
C LEU A 189 9.47 1.88 -16.00
N GLN A 190 9.07 0.71 -16.48
CA GLN A 190 8.09 0.60 -17.55
C GLN A 190 6.75 1.25 -17.17
N ARG A 191 6.29 1.08 -15.94
CA ARG A 191 5.06 1.74 -15.44
C ARG A 191 5.19 3.25 -15.35
N VAL A 192 6.35 3.74 -14.89
CA VAL A 192 6.60 5.17 -14.68
C VAL A 192 6.80 5.92 -15.99
N THR A 193 7.51 5.31 -16.96
CA THR A 193 7.92 5.97 -18.21
C THR A 193 7.02 5.64 -19.39
N GLY A 194 6.38 4.48 -19.40
CA GLY A 194 5.62 3.94 -20.53
C GLY A 194 6.49 3.34 -21.64
N GLU A 195 7.82 3.30 -21.47
CA GLU A 195 8.74 2.77 -22.50
C GLU A 195 8.68 1.23 -22.57
N PRO A 196 8.55 0.63 -23.75
CA PRO A 196 8.35 -0.80 -23.91
C PRO A 196 9.68 -1.59 -23.94
N LEU A 197 10.59 -1.34 -23.01
CA LEU A 197 11.89 -2.03 -22.94
C LEU A 197 11.81 -3.39 -22.22
N GLY A 198 10.67 -3.73 -21.63
CA GLY A 198 10.44 -5.00 -20.94
C GLY A 198 11.43 -5.22 -19.80
N ARG A 199 11.98 -6.45 -19.70
CA ARG A 199 12.96 -6.83 -18.68
C ARG A 199 14.41 -6.72 -19.15
N ASN A 200 14.69 -5.91 -20.18
CA ASN A 200 16.05 -5.69 -20.66
C ASN A 200 16.79 -4.68 -19.77
N ILE A 201 17.54 -5.19 -18.81
CA ILE A 201 18.24 -4.37 -17.81
C ILE A 201 19.22 -3.40 -18.45
N VAL A 202 20.00 -3.85 -19.46
CA VAL A 202 20.99 -3.01 -20.16
C VAL A 202 20.30 -1.84 -20.88
N ALA A 203 19.20 -2.10 -21.59
CA ALA A 203 18.44 -1.06 -22.27
C ALA A 203 17.86 -0.04 -21.25
N TRP A 204 17.43 -0.49 -20.08
CA TRP A 204 16.98 0.41 -19.02
C TRP A 204 18.12 1.25 -18.44
N GLN A 205 19.31 0.68 -18.24
CA GLN A 205 20.49 1.42 -17.78
C GLN A 205 20.88 2.51 -18.78
N GLU A 206 20.88 2.21 -20.07
CA GLU A 206 21.12 3.19 -21.14
C GLU A 206 20.05 4.28 -21.18
N TYR A 207 18.77 3.89 -21.05
CA TYR A 207 17.66 4.84 -21.00
C TYR A 207 17.78 5.81 -19.82
N VAL A 208 18.03 5.31 -18.63
CA VAL A 208 18.20 6.12 -17.42
C VAL A 208 19.41 7.03 -17.55
N GLY A 209 20.55 6.50 -18.02
CA GLY A 209 21.77 7.27 -18.24
C GLY A 209 21.57 8.44 -19.20
N SER A 210 20.87 8.22 -20.31
CA SER A 210 20.64 9.24 -21.34
C SER A 210 19.55 10.26 -20.97
N ASN A 211 18.52 9.86 -20.25
CA ASN A 211 17.38 10.74 -19.98
C ASN A 211 17.41 11.41 -18.59
N VAL A 212 18.13 10.83 -17.63
CA VAL A 212 18.23 11.37 -16.26
C VAL A 212 19.54 12.10 -16.07
N VAL A 213 20.65 11.48 -16.45
CA VAL A 213 21.99 12.04 -16.20
C VAL A 213 22.35 13.12 -17.23
N ALA A 214 22.05 12.87 -18.51
CA ALA A 214 22.46 13.75 -19.62
C ALA A 214 21.53 14.97 -19.83
N THR A 215 20.28 14.92 -19.40
CA THR A 215 19.31 16.01 -19.62
C THR A 215 18.53 16.37 -18.36
N PRO A 216 19.10 17.22 -17.48
CA PRO A 216 18.48 17.55 -16.20
C PRO A 216 17.07 18.15 -16.28
N ASN A 217 16.58 18.58 -17.42
CA ASN A 217 15.33 19.32 -17.58
C ASN A 217 14.29 18.66 -18.51
N LYS A 218 14.46 17.38 -18.91
CA LYS A 218 13.51 16.69 -19.79
C LYS A 218 12.34 16.14 -18.95
N VAL A 219 11.10 16.49 -19.33
CA VAL A 219 9.89 15.90 -18.73
C VAL A 219 9.79 14.43 -19.14
N ILE A 220 9.97 13.52 -18.19
CA ILE A 220 9.87 12.08 -18.38
C ILE A 220 8.41 11.69 -18.15
N GLY A 221 7.80 10.93 -19.08
CA GLY A 221 6.43 10.42 -18.89
C GLY A 221 5.36 11.02 -19.81
N GLN A 222 5.71 11.92 -20.74
CA GLN A 222 4.85 12.22 -21.89
C GLN A 222 5.26 11.28 -23.02
N GLY A 223 4.55 10.14 -23.13
CA GLY A 223 4.76 9.16 -24.18
C GLY A 223 4.78 9.84 -25.55
N SER A 224 5.73 9.45 -26.38
CA SER A 224 5.89 9.87 -27.78
C SER A 224 4.70 9.41 -28.64
N ALA A 225 3.53 10.00 -28.42
CA ALA A 225 2.38 9.88 -29.31
C ALA A 225 2.50 10.87 -30.47
N SER A 226 3.63 10.86 -31.18
CA SER A 226 3.75 11.61 -32.43
C SER A 226 4.99 11.19 -33.22
N ARG A 227 4.92 10.02 -33.86
CA ARG A 227 5.72 9.70 -35.04
C ARG A 227 5.05 8.62 -35.85
N THR A 228 3.94 8.94 -36.50
CA THR A 228 3.54 8.39 -37.80
C THR A 228 2.55 9.35 -38.45
N ALA A 229 3.03 10.52 -38.85
CA ALA A 229 2.36 11.27 -39.90
C ALA A 229 3.05 10.89 -41.19
N ASN A 230 2.41 9.99 -41.93
CA ASN A 230 2.65 9.60 -43.29
C ASN A 230 3.04 10.79 -44.17
N SER A 231 4.26 10.82 -44.64
CA SER A 231 4.59 11.52 -45.86
C SER A 231 4.23 10.63 -47.06
N VAL A 232 3.02 10.80 -47.58
CA VAL A 232 2.67 10.31 -48.92
C VAL A 232 3.38 11.22 -49.91
N PRO A 233 4.21 10.71 -50.83
CA PRO A 233 4.75 11.52 -51.92
C PRO A 233 3.61 11.80 -52.94
N GLU A 234 3.30 13.06 -53.17
CA GLU A 234 2.49 13.48 -54.31
C GLU A 234 3.20 13.05 -55.60
N ALA A 235 2.61 12.12 -56.32
CA ALA A 235 2.99 11.79 -57.66
C ALA A 235 2.41 12.85 -58.62
N SER A 236 3.24 13.77 -59.07
CA SER A 236 2.97 14.59 -60.21
C SER A 236 2.94 13.70 -61.48
N GLY A 237 1.75 13.45 -61.98
CA GLY A 237 1.53 12.79 -63.28
C GLY A 237 0.94 13.79 -64.25
N ASP A 238 1.79 14.47 -65.02
CA ASP A 238 1.43 15.09 -66.28
C ASP A 238 0.96 14.02 -67.26
N PHE A 239 -0.26 14.14 -67.77
CA PHE A 239 -0.66 13.52 -69.01
C PHE A 239 -1.41 14.53 -69.89
N ARG A 240 -0.79 14.76 -71.03
CA ARG A 240 -1.39 15.35 -72.24
C ARG A 240 -2.52 14.47 -72.80
#